data_80a7867a3d45b1d9d1f59c037d7ad7b6
#
_entry.id   80a7867a3d45b1d9d1f59c037d7ad7b6
#
_cell.length_a   1.000
_cell.length_b   1.000
_cell.length_c   1.000
_cell.angle_alpha   90.00
_cell.angle_beta   90.00
_cell.angle_gamma   90.00
#
_symmetry.space_group_name_H-M   'P 1'
#
loop_
_entity.id
_entity.type
_entity.pdbx_description
1 polymer ?
#
loop_
_entity_poly.entity_id
_entity_poly.type
_entity_poly.pdbx_seq_one_letter_code
_entity_poly.pdbx_strand_id
1 'polypeptide(L)'
;MLTRRAISRLALDGGIMMVHTADTKEQLDNDTEALLTTARKHLCQFGVLKFQQLDGLNTAMPFGVRKIESFRTLTTESLAVFIPFRVQDICHTNGVYYGQNVISKNMIIADRRQLLNGNEFILGVSGGGKSFTAKGEVINQVLAGNADIIIIDPEREYSPLVRALGGEIVNISATSPTHINAMDMNWEYGDGANPVILKSEFIMSLCEQLIGGNNLGAVQKSIIDRCTASVYRTYQQNNYTGEVPTLQDFRAELLKQSEPEAQEIALAIELFTNGSLNTFAKKTNVDTDNRLICYDILDLGKQLMPIGMLVVLDSILNRITQNRAKGKNTFIFIDEIYLLFQHEYSANFLFTLWKRVRKYGAYATGITQNVDDLLQSHTARAMLANSEFIVMLNQASTDRLELAKLLNISDTQLSYITKVDAGHGLIKVGSSLVPFANKFPKNTKLYKLMTTKPGEGA
;
A
#
# COMPACT_ATOMS: atom_id res chain seq x y z
N MET A 1 33.25 -11.77 42.90
CA MET A 1 34.60 -11.72 42.26
C MET A 1 34.42 -11.55 40.77
N LEU A 2 34.44 -10.33 40.28
CA LEU A 2 34.32 -10.02 38.84
C LEU A 2 35.74 -10.00 38.25
N THR A 3 36.10 -11.02 37.50
CA THR A 3 37.32 -11.08 36.72
C THR A 3 37.28 -9.99 35.65
N ARG A 4 38.01 -8.90 35.86
CA ARG A 4 38.34 -7.95 34.79
C ARG A 4 39.17 -8.68 33.74
N ARG A 5 38.56 -9.05 32.60
CA ARG A 5 39.32 -9.40 31.40
C ARG A 5 40.10 -8.16 30.99
N ALA A 6 41.42 -8.24 31.01
CA ALA A 6 42.27 -7.23 30.44
C ALA A 6 42.01 -7.15 28.92
N ILE A 7 41.31 -6.12 28.51
CA ILE A 7 41.17 -5.81 27.08
C ILE A 7 42.53 -5.24 26.66
N SER A 8 43.25 -5.94 25.81
CA SER A 8 44.49 -5.46 25.22
C SER A 8 44.17 -4.21 24.40
N ARG A 9 44.56 -3.04 24.88
CA ARG A 9 44.47 -1.77 24.15
C ARG A 9 45.61 -1.73 23.13
N LEU A 10 45.29 -1.92 21.85
CA LEU A 10 46.23 -1.69 20.76
C LEU A 10 46.21 -0.20 20.44
N ALA A 11 47.39 0.37 20.27
CA ALA A 11 47.55 1.72 19.73
C ALA A 11 47.64 1.64 18.22
N LEU A 12 46.81 2.41 17.51
CA LEU A 12 46.76 2.46 16.05
C LEU A 12 46.95 3.89 15.61
N ASP A 13 47.75 4.11 14.58
CA ASP A 13 47.95 5.42 13.97
C ASP A 13 46.87 5.67 12.91
N GLY A 14 46.02 6.63 13.19
CA GLY A 14 44.89 7.02 12.31
C GLY A 14 44.98 8.48 11.87
N GLY A 15 44.55 8.76 10.67
CA GLY A 15 44.40 10.12 10.12
C GLY A 15 43.03 10.29 9.49
N ILE A 16 42.41 11.45 9.65
CA ILE A 16 41.19 11.82 8.94
C ILE A 16 41.52 12.85 7.88
N MET A 17 41.15 12.57 6.66
CA MET A 17 41.30 13.46 5.51
C MET A 17 39.94 13.75 4.91
N MET A 18 39.65 15.01 4.62
CA MET A 18 38.47 15.45 3.91
C MET A 18 38.86 16.07 2.58
N VAL A 19 38.15 15.69 1.52
CA VAL A 19 38.27 16.30 0.21
C VAL A 19 36.92 16.89 -0.13
N HIS A 20 36.89 18.15 -0.52
CA HIS A 20 35.69 18.79 -1.04
C HIS A 20 36.00 19.51 -2.35
N THR A 21 34.99 19.68 -3.18
CA THR A 21 35.08 20.31 -4.48
C THR A 21 34.00 21.39 -4.61
N ALA A 22 34.24 22.41 -5.41
CA ALA A 22 33.31 23.46 -5.72
C ALA A 22 33.49 23.92 -7.19
N ASP A 23 32.45 24.52 -7.75
CA ASP A 23 32.45 24.98 -9.14
C ASP A 23 33.31 26.26 -9.34
N THR A 24 33.47 27.05 -8.28
CA THR A 24 34.27 28.28 -8.30
C THR A 24 35.26 28.33 -7.14
N LYS A 25 36.35 29.07 -7.32
CA LYS A 25 37.33 29.26 -6.26
C LYS A 25 36.78 29.98 -5.06
N GLU A 26 35.90 30.96 -5.26
CA GLU A 26 35.25 31.72 -4.18
C GLU A 26 34.37 30.81 -3.33
N GLN A 27 33.60 29.95 -3.96
CA GLN A 27 32.79 28.94 -3.26
C GLN A 27 33.67 27.97 -2.49
N LEU A 28 34.77 27.48 -3.10
CA LEU A 28 35.70 26.56 -2.44
C LEU A 28 36.33 27.20 -1.20
N ASP A 29 36.73 28.46 -1.25
CA ASP A 29 37.30 29.18 -0.11
C ASP A 29 36.23 29.37 1.00
N ASN A 30 35.00 29.73 0.67
CA ASN A 30 33.90 29.87 1.62
C ASN A 30 33.54 28.52 2.28
N ASP A 31 33.48 27.44 1.52
CA ASP A 31 33.20 26.09 2.03
C ASP A 31 34.31 25.60 2.94
N THR A 32 35.59 25.93 2.62
CA THR A 32 36.74 25.63 3.47
C THR A 32 36.64 26.36 4.82
N GLU A 33 36.32 27.65 4.83
CA GLU A 33 36.12 28.44 6.05
C GLU A 33 34.97 27.90 6.91
N ALA A 34 33.84 27.52 6.26
CA ALA A 34 32.70 26.92 6.95
C ALA A 34 33.05 25.57 7.59
N LEU A 35 33.81 24.71 6.88
CA LEU A 35 34.32 23.44 7.37
C LEU A 35 35.24 23.64 8.61
N LEU A 36 36.21 24.54 8.49
CA LEU A 36 37.15 24.85 9.60
C LEU A 36 36.40 25.41 10.82
N THR A 37 35.41 26.25 10.61
CA THR A 37 34.61 26.84 11.67
C THR A 37 33.74 25.77 12.37
N THR A 38 33.15 24.86 11.58
CA THR A 38 32.39 23.75 12.12
C THR A 38 33.26 22.80 12.93
N ALA A 39 34.45 22.47 12.43
CA ALA A 39 35.39 21.64 13.16
C ALA A 39 35.79 22.24 14.51
N ARG A 40 36.08 23.55 14.55
CA ARG A 40 36.40 24.27 15.80
C ARG A 40 35.27 24.23 16.82
N LYS A 41 33.99 24.31 16.38
CA LYS A 41 32.81 24.17 17.25
C LYS A 41 32.77 22.81 17.97
N HIS A 42 33.31 21.77 17.29
CA HIS A 42 33.38 20.41 17.82
C HIS A 42 34.77 20.07 18.43
N LEU A 43 35.57 21.08 18.75
CA LEU A 43 36.90 20.92 19.33
C LEU A 43 37.87 20.12 18.46
N CYS A 44 37.63 20.09 17.17
CA CYS A 44 38.50 19.47 16.15
C CYS A 44 39.29 20.55 15.43
N GLN A 45 40.56 20.27 15.12
CA GLN A 45 41.41 21.16 14.36
C GLN A 45 41.79 20.50 13.03
N PHE A 46 41.34 21.08 11.92
CA PHE A 46 41.77 20.69 10.58
C PHE A 46 42.81 21.68 10.05
N GLY A 47 43.79 21.15 9.32
CA GLY A 47 44.77 21.94 8.59
C GLY A 47 44.55 21.78 7.07
N VAL A 48 44.59 22.91 6.36
CA VAL A 48 44.57 22.86 4.87
C VAL A 48 45.97 22.41 4.38
N LEU A 49 45.99 21.40 3.51
CA LEU A 49 47.26 20.92 2.93
C LEU A 49 47.79 21.97 1.99
N LYS A 50 48.98 22.51 2.32
CA LYS A 50 49.71 23.46 1.48
C LYS A 50 50.89 22.75 0.82
N PHE A 51 51.03 22.89 -0.49
CA PHE A 51 52.08 22.26 -1.34
C PHE A 51 52.07 20.71 -1.32
N GLN A 52 51.05 20.10 -0.77
CA GLN A 52 50.88 18.65 -0.70
C GLN A 52 49.46 18.20 -1.24
N GLN A 53 48.86 19.04 -2.08
CA GLN A 53 47.49 18.79 -2.55
C GLN A 53 47.40 17.50 -3.40
N LEU A 54 48.39 17.23 -4.26
CA LEU A 54 48.44 16.01 -5.08
C LEU A 54 48.63 14.75 -4.22
N ASP A 55 49.46 14.82 -3.20
CA ASP A 55 49.67 13.70 -2.26
C ASP A 55 48.46 13.48 -1.40
N GLY A 56 47.79 14.58 -1.02
CA GLY A 56 46.50 14.53 -0.32
C GLY A 56 45.42 13.85 -1.17
N LEU A 57 45.28 14.25 -2.44
CA LEU A 57 44.33 13.64 -3.36
C LEU A 57 44.61 12.15 -3.54
N ASN A 58 45.86 11.76 -3.81
CA ASN A 58 46.24 10.36 -3.96
C ASN A 58 46.00 9.53 -2.71
N THR A 59 46.13 10.13 -1.50
CA THR A 59 45.85 9.45 -0.24
C THR A 59 44.36 9.31 0.01
N ALA A 60 43.53 10.27 -0.44
CA ALA A 60 42.09 10.25 -0.27
C ALA A 60 41.36 9.32 -1.26
N MET A 61 41.96 9.10 -2.43
CA MET A 61 41.37 8.20 -3.45
C MET A 61 41.51 6.73 -3.04
N PRO A 62 40.61 5.84 -3.45
CA PRO A 62 40.58 4.44 -3.04
C PRO A 62 41.65 3.57 -3.72
N PHE A 63 42.86 4.13 -3.90
CA PHE A 63 43.98 3.42 -4.52
C PHE A 63 44.87 2.64 -3.54
N GLY A 64 44.56 2.74 -2.23
CA GLY A 64 45.36 2.10 -1.18
C GLY A 64 46.77 2.74 -1.01
N VAL A 65 46.98 3.93 -1.57
CA VAL A 65 48.27 4.64 -1.48
C VAL A 65 48.19 5.70 -0.39
N ARG A 66 49.18 5.72 0.49
CA ARG A 66 49.30 6.69 1.57
C ARG A 66 50.56 7.52 1.35
N LYS A 67 50.40 8.80 1.04
CA LYS A 67 51.53 9.75 0.81
C LYS A 67 51.57 10.89 1.82
N ILE A 68 50.48 11.06 2.64
CA ILE A 68 50.45 12.05 3.72
C ILE A 68 50.77 11.38 5.04
N GLU A 69 51.76 11.92 5.76
CA GLU A 69 52.18 11.43 7.07
C GLU A 69 51.68 12.37 8.20
N SER A 70 50.35 12.41 8.35
CA SER A 70 49.74 13.14 9.48
C SER A 70 48.88 12.19 10.28
N PHE A 71 49.43 11.70 11.40
CA PHE A 71 48.80 10.67 12.23
C PHE A 71 48.55 11.16 13.63
N ARG A 72 47.52 10.58 14.26
CA ARG A 72 47.27 10.58 15.68
C ARG A 72 47.20 9.15 16.15
N THR A 73 47.88 8.84 17.22
CA THR A 73 47.77 7.55 17.87
C THR A 73 46.43 7.45 18.56
N LEU A 74 45.61 6.52 18.13
CA LEU A 74 44.28 6.24 18.68
C LEU A 74 44.30 4.88 19.38
N THR A 75 43.63 4.78 20.51
CA THR A 75 43.37 3.47 21.12
C THR A 75 42.25 2.74 20.34
N THR A 76 42.20 1.42 20.41
CA THR A 76 41.13 0.59 19.83
C THR A 76 39.74 1.09 20.24
N GLU A 77 39.57 1.56 21.48
CA GLU A 77 38.34 2.09 22.01
C GLU A 77 37.96 3.42 21.32
N SER A 78 38.92 4.31 21.08
CA SER A 78 38.70 5.56 20.35
C SER A 78 38.43 5.32 18.87
N LEU A 79 39.12 4.33 18.26
CA LEU A 79 38.93 3.99 16.86
C LEU A 79 37.58 3.31 16.62
N ALA A 80 37.05 2.56 17.57
CA ALA A 80 35.76 1.90 17.48
C ALA A 80 34.59 2.88 17.23
N VAL A 81 34.73 4.15 17.68
CA VAL A 81 33.74 5.20 17.42
C VAL A 81 33.64 5.56 15.93
N PHE A 82 34.72 5.37 15.16
CA PHE A 82 34.75 5.66 13.74
C PHE A 82 34.23 4.50 12.88
N ILE A 83 33.95 3.34 13.46
CA ILE A 83 33.35 2.22 12.75
C ILE A 83 31.90 2.63 12.40
N PRO A 84 31.53 2.73 11.12
CA PRO A 84 30.22 3.23 10.70
C PRO A 84 29.11 2.19 10.88
N PHE A 85 29.04 1.56 12.05
CA PHE A 85 27.89 0.73 12.41
C PHE A 85 26.69 1.63 12.66
N ARG A 86 25.96 1.95 11.61
CA ARG A 86 24.68 2.64 11.73
C ARG A 86 23.59 1.60 11.76
N VAL A 87 22.77 1.65 12.78
CA VAL A 87 21.46 1.00 12.75
C VAL A 87 20.56 1.90 11.91
N GLN A 88 19.93 1.29 10.92
CA GLN A 88 18.96 1.98 10.09
C GLN A 88 17.67 2.19 10.90
N ASP A 89 17.22 3.43 11.01
CA ASP A 89 15.98 3.81 11.69
C ASP A 89 15.01 4.51 10.74
N ILE A 90 13.72 4.44 11.03
CA ILE A 90 12.64 5.05 10.27
C ILE A 90 11.87 5.97 11.21
N CYS A 91 11.95 7.28 10.97
CA CYS A 91 11.25 8.27 11.76
C CYS A 91 10.80 9.43 10.87
N HIS A 92 9.58 9.30 10.31
CA HIS A 92 8.97 10.33 9.48
C HIS A 92 8.13 11.28 10.33
N THR A 93 8.14 12.55 9.99
CA THR A 93 7.23 13.53 10.59
C THR A 93 5.79 13.22 10.22
N ASN A 94 4.87 13.25 11.18
CA ASN A 94 3.43 12.95 11.00
C ASN A 94 3.12 11.52 10.50
N GLY A 95 4.01 10.57 10.78
CA GLY A 95 3.82 9.17 10.41
C GLY A 95 2.95 8.39 11.41
N VAL A 96 2.65 7.15 11.02
CA VAL A 96 1.98 6.14 11.84
C VAL A 96 3.04 5.33 12.59
N TYR A 97 2.73 4.94 13.83
CA TYR A 97 3.58 4.06 14.64
C TYR A 97 3.40 2.59 14.22
N TYR A 98 4.51 1.93 13.87
CA TYR A 98 4.53 0.51 13.47
C TYR A 98 5.18 -0.42 14.50
N GLY A 99 5.82 0.11 15.54
CA GLY A 99 6.51 -0.65 16.56
C GLY A 99 7.87 -0.07 16.91
N GLN A 100 8.72 -0.88 17.51
CA GLN A 100 10.11 -0.52 17.85
C GLN A 100 11.09 -1.30 16.97
N ASN A 101 12.14 -0.65 16.54
CA ASN A 101 13.27 -1.29 15.89
C ASN A 101 13.93 -2.29 16.88
N VAL A 102 14.07 -3.54 16.47
CA VAL A 102 14.62 -4.61 17.34
C VAL A 102 16.07 -4.33 17.73
N ILE A 103 16.83 -3.63 16.88
CA ILE A 103 18.25 -3.36 17.07
C ILE A 103 18.46 -2.06 17.88
N SER A 104 17.99 -0.92 17.37
CA SER A 104 18.19 0.39 18.03
C SER A 104 17.26 0.66 19.21
N LYS A 105 16.14 -0.06 19.32
CA LYS A 105 15.04 0.18 20.25
C LYS A 105 14.28 1.50 20.02
N ASN A 106 14.58 2.23 18.96
CA ASN A 106 13.87 3.44 18.59
C ASN A 106 12.48 3.10 18.03
N MET A 107 11.55 4.05 18.16
CA MET A 107 10.22 3.92 17.56
C MET A 107 10.32 3.99 16.03
N ILE A 108 9.57 3.13 15.36
CA ILE A 108 9.39 3.17 13.91
C ILE A 108 8.13 3.96 13.64
N ILE A 109 8.31 5.12 13.04
CA ILE A 109 7.23 6.03 12.63
C ILE A 109 7.37 6.27 11.13
N ALA A 110 6.39 5.85 10.34
CA ALA A 110 6.44 5.95 8.89
C ALA A 110 5.20 6.61 8.32
N ASP A 111 5.40 7.45 7.29
CA ASP A 111 4.34 8.10 6.55
C ASP A 111 4.43 7.70 5.08
N ARG A 112 3.48 6.92 4.62
CA ARG A 112 3.40 6.41 3.24
C ARG A 112 3.25 7.51 2.20
N ARG A 113 2.71 8.67 2.59
CA ARG A 113 2.52 9.85 1.72
C ARG A 113 3.84 10.48 1.29
N GLN A 114 4.94 10.22 2.03
CA GLN A 114 6.28 10.71 1.72
C GLN A 114 7.04 9.82 0.72
N LEU A 115 6.50 8.65 0.39
CA LEU A 115 7.12 7.71 -0.54
C LEU A 115 6.74 8.03 -2.00
N LEU A 116 7.59 7.61 -2.92
CA LEU A 116 7.29 7.70 -4.36
C LEU A 116 6.10 6.80 -4.73
N ASN A 117 6.01 5.62 -4.12
CA ASN A 117 4.86 4.73 -4.22
C ASN A 117 4.43 4.31 -2.81
N GLY A 118 3.42 5.00 -2.28
CA GLY A 118 2.90 4.75 -0.93
C GLY A 118 1.96 3.55 -0.81
N ASN A 119 1.83 2.70 -1.83
CA ASN A 119 1.10 1.45 -1.72
C ASN A 119 1.85 0.45 -0.84
N GLU A 120 1.10 -0.36 -0.10
CA GLU A 120 1.61 -1.25 0.93
C GLU A 120 1.21 -2.70 0.70
N PHE A 121 2.08 -3.61 1.15
CA PHE A 121 1.72 -5.00 1.40
C PHE A 121 1.98 -5.39 2.85
N ILE A 122 1.03 -6.11 3.47
CA ILE A 122 1.17 -6.75 4.77
C ILE A 122 1.12 -8.26 4.55
N LEU A 123 2.26 -8.91 4.73
CA LEU A 123 2.48 -10.32 4.43
C LEU A 123 2.75 -11.13 5.70
N GLY A 124 2.20 -12.33 5.82
CA GLY A 124 2.49 -13.20 6.94
C GLY A 124 1.52 -14.38 7.07
N VAL A 125 1.95 -15.43 7.73
CA VAL A 125 1.09 -16.61 8.00
C VAL A 125 -0.11 -16.27 8.89
N SER A 126 -1.09 -17.16 8.92
CA SER A 126 -2.23 -17.04 9.85
C SER A 126 -1.73 -16.93 11.30
N GLY A 127 -2.34 -16.05 12.09
CA GLY A 127 -1.92 -15.77 13.47
C GLY A 127 -0.63 -14.95 13.62
N GLY A 128 0.04 -14.55 12.53
CA GLY A 128 1.25 -13.73 12.56
C GLY A 128 1.04 -12.26 12.96
N GLY A 129 -0.22 -11.79 12.99
CA GLY A 129 -0.58 -10.42 13.39
C GLY A 129 -0.91 -9.47 12.23
N LYS A 130 -1.19 -9.98 11.01
CA LYS A 130 -1.56 -9.18 9.83
C LYS A 130 -2.75 -8.25 10.08
N SER A 131 -3.91 -8.85 10.40
CA SER A 131 -5.14 -8.09 10.67
C SER A 131 -4.98 -7.13 11.85
N PHE A 132 -4.18 -7.51 12.86
CA PHE A 132 -3.86 -6.63 13.98
C PHE A 132 -3.06 -5.40 13.51
N THR A 133 -2.05 -5.57 12.67
CA THR A 133 -1.24 -4.49 12.11
C THR A 133 -2.09 -3.57 11.22
N ALA A 134 -2.88 -4.14 10.31
CA ALA A 134 -3.78 -3.38 9.44
C ALA A 134 -4.83 -2.58 10.25
N LYS A 135 -5.46 -3.21 11.25
CA LYS A 135 -6.42 -2.52 12.15
C LYS A 135 -5.76 -1.39 12.94
N GLY A 136 -4.50 -1.56 13.36
CA GLY A 136 -3.72 -0.51 14.01
C GLY A 136 -3.49 0.69 13.09
N GLU A 137 -3.19 0.45 11.82
CA GLU A 137 -3.06 1.52 10.83
C GLU A 137 -4.40 2.22 10.56
N VAL A 138 -5.48 1.45 10.35
CA VAL A 138 -6.84 2.00 10.20
C VAL A 138 -7.18 2.95 11.34
N ILE A 139 -6.95 2.55 12.60
CA ILE A 139 -7.19 3.40 13.77
C ILE A 139 -6.39 4.69 13.70
N ASN A 140 -5.09 4.61 13.40
CA ASN A 140 -4.24 5.79 13.32
C ASN A 140 -4.70 6.75 12.21
N GLN A 141 -5.13 6.23 11.04
CA GLN A 141 -5.65 7.06 9.95
C GLN A 141 -7.01 7.69 10.30
N VAL A 142 -7.89 6.96 11.01
CA VAL A 142 -9.16 7.52 11.52
C VAL A 142 -8.89 8.68 12.49
N LEU A 143 -7.96 8.48 13.42
CA LEU A 143 -7.60 9.48 14.44
C LEU A 143 -6.89 10.71 13.83
N ALA A 144 -6.11 10.53 12.78
CA ALA A 144 -5.49 11.64 12.05
C ALA A 144 -6.52 12.58 11.39
N GLY A 145 -7.71 12.11 11.10
CA GLY A 145 -8.88 12.95 10.78
C GLY A 145 -8.94 13.52 9.37
N ASN A 146 -7.94 13.29 8.50
CA ASN A 146 -7.77 13.99 7.23
C ASN A 146 -7.92 13.10 5.98
N ALA A 147 -8.36 11.85 6.14
CA ALA A 147 -8.50 10.89 5.04
C ALA A 147 -9.79 10.09 5.15
N ASP A 148 -10.24 9.52 4.02
CA ASP A 148 -11.22 8.45 3.99
C ASP A 148 -10.53 7.10 4.04
N ILE A 149 -11.21 6.13 4.63
CA ILE A 149 -10.70 4.78 4.81
C ILE A 149 -11.74 3.80 4.28
N ILE A 150 -11.30 2.95 3.37
CA ILE A 150 -12.13 1.94 2.73
C ILE A 150 -11.51 0.57 2.98
N ILE A 151 -12.30 -0.38 3.44
CA ILE A 151 -11.87 -1.74 3.76
C ILE A 151 -12.68 -2.72 2.92
N ILE A 152 -12.01 -3.70 2.29
CA ILE A 152 -12.62 -4.88 1.69
C ILE A 152 -12.34 -6.05 2.64
N ASP A 153 -13.40 -6.63 3.22
CA ASP A 153 -13.35 -7.62 4.29
C ASP A 153 -14.04 -8.93 3.89
N PRO A 154 -13.31 -9.92 3.38
CA PRO A 154 -13.88 -11.21 2.99
C PRO A 154 -14.12 -12.16 4.16
N GLU A 155 -13.55 -11.89 5.35
CA GLU A 155 -13.63 -12.76 6.52
C GLU A 155 -14.43 -12.15 7.68
N ARG A 156 -15.01 -10.98 7.51
CA ARG A 156 -15.81 -10.25 8.52
C ARG A 156 -15.04 -9.94 9.81
N GLU A 157 -13.74 -9.71 9.68
CA GLU A 157 -12.87 -9.44 10.84
C GLU A 157 -12.90 -7.99 11.32
N TYR A 158 -13.20 -7.02 10.42
CA TYR A 158 -13.12 -5.58 10.70
C TYR A 158 -14.41 -5.00 11.28
N SER A 159 -15.53 -5.68 11.16
CA SER A 159 -16.85 -5.20 11.57
C SER A 159 -16.92 -4.66 13.02
N PRO A 160 -16.35 -5.31 14.06
CA PRO A 160 -16.36 -4.76 15.43
C PRO A 160 -15.61 -3.44 15.54
N LEU A 161 -14.45 -3.32 14.88
CA LEU A 161 -13.65 -2.11 14.86
C LEU A 161 -14.38 -0.96 14.16
N VAL A 162 -14.93 -1.23 12.97
CA VAL A 162 -15.62 -0.23 12.16
C VAL A 162 -16.82 0.35 12.90
N ARG A 163 -17.64 -0.50 13.56
CA ARG A 163 -18.76 -0.04 14.42
C ARG A 163 -18.27 0.83 15.58
N ALA A 164 -17.18 0.42 16.25
CA ALA A 164 -16.63 1.16 17.37
C ALA A 164 -16.10 2.55 16.98
N LEU A 165 -15.69 2.72 15.71
CA LEU A 165 -15.20 3.97 15.15
C LEU A 165 -16.28 4.80 14.44
N GLY A 166 -17.54 4.34 14.43
CA GLY A 166 -18.67 5.05 13.79
C GLY A 166 -18.65 4.96 12.25
N GLY A 167 -18.03 3.92 11.70
CA GLY A 167 -18.00 3.68 10.27
C GLY A 167 -19.23 2.91 9.76
N GLU A 168 -19.39 2.90 8.44
CA GLU A 168 -20.46 2.18 7.73
C GLU A 168 -19.99 0.77 7.33
N ILE A 169 -20.86 -0.22 7.53
CA ILE A 169 -20.63 -1.60 7.10
C ILE A 169 -21.63 -1.92 6.00
N VAL A 170 -21.09 -2.13 4.80
CA VAL A 170 -21.86 -2.52 3.63
C VAL A 170 -21.75 -4.03 3.45
N ASN A 171 -22.77 -4.76 3.90
CA ASN A 171 -22.83 -6.21 3.71
C ASN A 171 -23.33 -6.53 2.30
N ILE A 172 -22.50 -7.19 1.49
CA ILE A 172 -22.79 -7.53 0.11
C ILE A 172 -23.08 -9.02 0.01
N SER A 173 -24.34 -9.36 -0.28
CA SER A 173 -24.78 -10.74 -0.54
C SER A 173 -26.01 -10.74 -1.42
N ALA A 174 -26.39 -11.91 -1.93
CA ALA A 174 -27.61 -12.06 -2.72
C ALA A 174 -28.90 -11.70 -1.95
N THR A 175 -28.87 -11.83 -0.60
CA THR A 175 -30.03 -11.64 0.29
C THR A 175 -29.90 -10.41 1.19
N SER A 176 -28.82 -9.64 1.06
CA SER A 176 -28.60 -8.46 1.89
C SER A 176 -29.64 -7.37 1.62
N PRO A 177 -30.08 -6.64 2.65
CA PRO A 177 -30.88 -5.44 2.47
C PRO A 177 -30.07 -4.24 1.95
N THR A 178 -28.73 -4.31 2.02
CA THR A 178 -27.82 -3.26 1.54
C THR A 178 -27.45 -3.49 0.09
N HIS A 179 -27.48 -2.43 -0.71
CA HIS A 179 -27.26 -2.48 -2.14
C HIS A 179 -26.29 -1.39 -2.59
N ILE A 180 -25.47 -1.74 -3.59
CA ILE A 180 -24.63 -0.82 -4.34
C ILE A 180 -25.02 -0.95 -5.80
N ASN A 181 -25.36 0.15 -6.43
CA ASN A 181 -25.67 0.18 -7.85
C ASN A 181 -24.38 0.11 -8.67
N ALA A 182 -24.25 -0.93 -9.49
CA ALA A 182 -23.10 -1.06 -10.40
C ALA A 182 -22.99 0.09 -11.42
N MET A 183 -24.08 0.83 -11.62
CA MET A 183 -24.12 1.98 -12.52
C MET A 183 -23.81 3.32 -11.82
N ASP A 184 -23.51 3.34 -10.51
CA ASP A 184 -23.19 4.59 -9.82
C ASP A 184 -21.98 5.27 -10.44
N MET A 185 -22.14 6.57 -10.70
CA MET A 185 -21.11 7.42 -11.31
C MET A 185 -21.37 8.88 -10.97
N ASN A 186 -20.30 9.66 -10.86
CA ASN A 186 -20.37 11.11 -10.72
C ASN A 186 -19.54 11.81 -11.81
N TRP A 187 -19.59 13.13 -11.82
CA TRP A 187 -18.83 13.94 -12.79
C TRP A 187 -17.31 13.70 -12.73
N GLU A 188 -16.76 13.49 -11.54
CA GLU A 188 -15.31 13.35 -11.32
C GLU A 188 -14.77 11.97 -11.76
N TYR A 189 -15.67 10.99 -12.02
CA TYR A 189 -15.32 9.64 -12.42
C TYR A 189 -14.43 9.59 -13.67
N GLY A 190 -14.58 10.58 -14.55
CA GLY A 190 -13.86 10.65 -15.82
C GLY A 190 -12.39 11.13 -15.75
N ASP A 191 -11.90 11.61 -14.59
CA ASP A 191 -10.54 12.18 -14.45
C ASP A 191 -10.22 13.21 -15.57
N GLY A 192 -11.20 14.06 -15.93
CA GLY A 192 -11.08 15.04 -17.01
C GLY A 192 -11.44 14.51 -18.42
N ALA A 193 -11.74 13.20 -18.55
CA ALA A 193 -12.38 12.61 -19.72
C ALA A 193 -13.91 12.56 -19.55
N ASN A 194 -14.63 12.12 -20.58
CA ASN A 194 -16.06 11.90 -20.45
C ASN A 194 -16.34 10.71 -19.51
N PRO A 195 -17.00 10.90 -18.37
CA PRO A 195 -17.26 9.84 -17.38
C PRO A 195 -18.00 8.64 -17.98
N VAL A 196 -18.89 8.85 -18.94
CA VAL A 196 -19.69 7.76 -19.57
C VAL A 196 -18.82 6.82 -20.37
N ILE A 197 -17.74 7.30 -20.99
CA ILE A 197 -16.81 6.42 -21.74
C ILE A 197 -16.16 5.41 -20.78
N LEU A 198 -15.62 5.87 -19.67
CA LEU A 198 -14.99 4.98 -18.67
C LEU A 198 -16.01 4.05 -18.02
N LYS A 199 -17.25 4.55 -17.81
CA LYS A 199 -18.32 3.71 -17.28
C LYS A 199 -18.77 2.66 -18.29
N SER A 200 -18.77 3.00 -19.58
CA SER A 200 -19.04 2.04 -20.65
C SER A 200 -17.99 0.92 -20.69
N GLU A 201 -16.72 1.24 -20.54
CA GLU A 201 -15.63 0.25 -20.41
C GLU A 201 -15.85 -0.66 -19.19
N PHE A 202 -16.26 -0.11 -18.06
CA PHE A 202 -16.59 -0.90 -16.88
C PHE A 202 -17.80 -1.81 -17.12
N ILE A 203 -18.89 -1.33 -17.75
CA ILE A 203 -20.08 -2.12 -18.05
C ILE A 203 -19.77 -3.23 -19.08
N MET A 204 -18.96 -2.96 -20.11
CA MET A 204 -18.47 -4.00 -21.01
C MET A 204 -17.79 -5.13 -20.22
N SER A 205 -16.97 -4.78 -19.32
CA SER A 205 -16.21 -5.69 -18.48
C SER A 205 -17.09 -6.49 -17.53
N LEU A 206 -18.09 -5.83 -16.96
CA LEU A 206 -19.10 -6.48 -16.13
C LEU A 206 -19.90 -7.49 -16.99
N CYS A 207 -20.32 -7.11 -18.19
CA CYS A 207 -21.02 -8.02 -19.11
C CYS A 207 -20.14 -9.20 -19.53
N GLU A 208 -18.84 -9.00 -19.78
CA GLU A 208 -17.91 -10.12 -20.08
C GLU A 208 -17.89 -11.14 -18.93
N GLN A 209 -17.87 -10.70 -17.68
CA GLN A 209 -17.93 -11.61 -16.53
C GLN A 209 -19.29 -12.31 -16.39
N LEU A 210 -20.38 -11.60 -16.66
CA LEU A 210 -21.73 -12.14 -16.55
C LEU A 210 -22.05 -13.20 -17.64
N ILE A 211 -21.50 -13.02 -18.84
CA ILE A 211 -21.73 -13.91 -19.99
C ILE A 211 -20.80 -15.15 -19.98
N GLY A 212 -19.71 -15.12 -19.17
CA GLY A 212 -18.83 -16.28 -19.05
C GLY A 212 -17.45 -16.13 -19.70
N GLY A 213 -16.86 -14.93 -19.63
CA GLY A 213 -15.45 -14.64 -19.93
C GLY A 213 -15.12 -14.43 -21.41
N ASN A 214 -14.25 -13.46 -21.72
CA ASN A 214 -13.58 -13.09 -22.98
C ASN A 214 -14.31 -13.33 -24.32
N ASN A 215 -15.63 -13.46 -24.32
CA ASN A 215 -16.43 -13.85 -25.45
C ASN A 215 -17.23 -12.71 -26.12
N LEU A 216 -17.05 -11.45 -25.66
CA LEU A 216 -17.73 -10.33 -26.31
C LEU A 216 -17.06 -9.97 -27.63
N GLY A 217 -17.75 -10.20 -28.73
CA GLY A 217 -17.34 -9.75 -30.05
C GLY A 217 -17.46 -8.22 -30.22
N ALA A 218 -16.89 -7.70 -31.30
CA ALA A 218 -16.92 -6.27 -31.59
C ALA A 218 -18.35 -5.70 -31.71
N VAL A 219 -19.28 -6.46 -32.24
CA VAL A 219 -20.70 -6.08 -32.36
C VAL A 219 -21.34 -5.92 -30.99
N GLN A 220 -21.16 -6.90 -30.09
CA GLN A 220 -21.68 -6.85 -28.73
C GLN A 220 -21.10 -5.68 -27.93
N LYS A 221 -19.78 -5.42 -28.06
CA LYS A 221 -19.13 -4.25 -27.41
C LYS A 221 -19.73 -2.93 -27.90
N SER A 222 -20.01 -2.80 -29.21
CA SER A 222 -20.64 -1.60 -29.77
C SER A 222 -22.08 -1.41 -29.28
N ILE A 223 -22.82 -2.49 -29.10
CA ILE A 223 -24.20 -2.46 -28.57
C ILE A 223 -24.17 -2.01 -27.09
N ILE A 224 -23.28 -2.58 -26.26
CA ILE A 224 -23.14 -2.25 -24.84
C ILE A 224 -22.78 -0.77 -24.70
N ASP A 225 -21.82 -0.27 -25.47
CA ASP A 225 -21.41 1.13 -25.45
C ASP A 225 -22.57 2.07 -25.78
N ARG A 226 -23.26 1.81 -26.88
CA ARG A 226 -24.44 2.59 -27.34
C ARG A 226 -25.54 2.60 -26.28
N CYS A 227 -25.87 1.45 -25.69
CA CYS A 227 -26.91 1.33 -24.67
C CYS A 227 -26.50 2.04 -23.38
N THR A 228 -25.23 1.92 -22.96
CA THR A 228 -24.70 2.64 -21.81
C THR A 228 -24.80 4.15 -22.02
N ALA A 229 -24.37 4.66 -23.17
CA ALA A 229 -24.50 6.08 -23.49
C ALA A 229 -25.96 6.55 -23.49
N SER A 230 -26.89 5.70 -23.98
CA SER A 230 -28.32 6.01 -24.01
C SER A 230 -28.92 6.15 -22.60
N VAL A 231 -28.67 5.23 -21.69
CA VAL A 231 -29.24 5.26 -20.33
C VAL A 231 -28.71 6.42 -19.49
N TYR A 232 -27.46 6.86 -19.73
CA TYR A 232 -26.88 8.01 -19.02
C TYR A 232 -27.27 9.36 -19.63
N ARG A 233 -27.92 9.42 -20.79
CA ARG A 233 -28.22 10.70 -21.49
C ARG A 233 -28.94 11.70 -20.60
N THR A 234 -30.00 11.30 -19.92
CA THR A 234 -30.78 12.18 -19.03
C THR A 234 -29.93 12.63 -17.84
N TYR A 235 -29.15 11.71 -17.23
CA TYR A 235 -28.27 12.03 -16.12
C TYR A 235 -27.16 13.01 -16.52
N GLN A 236 -26.59 12.87 -17.71
CA GLN A 236 -25.63 13.83 -18.29
C GLN A 236 -26.26 15.21 -18.53
N GLN A 237 -27.47 15.25 -19.12
CA GLN A 237 -28.19 16.50 -19.36
C GLN A 237 -28.51 17.26 -18.07
N ASN A 238 -28.67 16.53 -16.96
CA ASN A 238 -28.88 17.09 -15.63
C ASN A 238 -27.56 17.35 -14.88
N ASN A 239 -26.42 17.50 -15.58
CA ASN A 239 -25.10 17.72 -14.98
C ASN A 239 -24.72 16.67 -13.92
N TYR A 240 -25.01 15.41 -14.17
CA TYR A 240 -24.74 14.28 -13.27
C TYR A 240 -25.39 14.45 -11.89
N THR A 241 -26.58 15.02 -11.87
CA THR A 241 -27.42 15.14 -10.67
C THR A 241 -28.75 14.43 -10.86
N GLY A 242 -29.36 13.98 -9.75
CA GLY A 242 -30.63 13.26 -9.78
C GLY A 242 -30.45 11.74 -9.75
N GLU A 243 -31.40 11.02 -10.33
CA GLU A 243 -31.41 9.57 -10.31
C GLU A 243 -30.37 8.98 -11.27
N VAL A 244 -29.49 8.14 -10.71
CA VAL A 244 -28.52 7.35 -11.47
C VAL A 244 -29.23 6.15 -12.08
N PRO A 245 -29.03 5.81 -13.38
CA PRO A 245 -29.59 4.60 -13.97
C PRO A 245 -29.10 3.34 -13.28
N THR A 246 -29.83 2.26 -13.42
CA THR A 246 -29.53 0.94 -12.86
C THR A 246 -29.22 -0.08 -13.96
N LEU A 247 -28.71 -1.25 -13.59
CA LEU A 247 -28.56 -2.36 -14.55
C LEU A 247 -29.91 -2.83 -15.12
N GLN A 248 -31.03 -2.59 -14.41
CA GLN A 248 -32.36 -2.85 -14.94
C GLN A 248 -32.70 -1.91 -16.10
N ASP A 249 -32.36 -0.61 -15.96
CA ASP A 249 -32.54 0.39 -17.02
C ASP A 249 -31.66 0.04 -18.24
N PHE A 250 -30.43 -0.39 -18.00
CA PHE A 250 -29.52 -0.85 -19.04
C PHE A 250 -30.06 -2.08 -19.79
N ARG A 251 -30.58 -3.08 -19.08
CA ARG A 251 -31.23 -4.23 -19.69
C ARG A 251 -32.48 -3.84 -20.50
N ALA A 252 -33.29 -2.93 -19.96
CA ALA A 252 -34.45 -2.42 -20.69
C ALA A 252 -34.07 -1.70 -21.99
N GLU A 253 -32.93 -1.01 -22.01
CA GLU A 253 -32.40 -0.37 -23.21
C GLU A 253 -31.88 -1.39 -24.25
N LEU A 254 -31.20 -2.46 -23.79
CA LEU A 254 -30.80 -3.58 -24.66
C LEU A 254 -32.01 -4.24 -25.35
N LEU A 255 -33.12 -4.45 -24.63
CA LEU A 255 -34.33 -5.05 -25.17
C LEU A 255 -35.04 -4.18 -26.23
N LYS A 256 -34.74 -2.89 -26.31
CA LYS A 256 -35.26 -1.99 -27.36
C LYS A 256 -34.47 -2.10 -28.67
N GLN A 257 -33.27 -2.68 -28.65
CA GLN A 257 -32.42 -2.81 -29.81
C GLN A 257 -32.99 -3.94 -30.74
N SER A 258 -32.84 -3.76 -32.04
CA SER A 258 -33.35 -4.73 -33.04
C SER A 258 -32.39 -5.90 -33.30
N GLU A 259 -31.12 -5.76 -32.89
CA GLU A 259 -30.08 -6.75 -33.13
C GLU A 259 -30.23 -7.98 -32.22
N PRO A 260 -30.13 -9.20 -32.77
CA PRO A 260 -30.24 -10.44 -31.98
C PRO A 260 -29.20 -10.53 -30.89
N GLU A 261 -27.97 -9.97 -31.08
CA GLU A 261 -26.90 -9.96 -30.11
C GLU A 261 -27.29 -9.12 -28.87
N ALA A 262 -28.09 -8.08 -29.03
CA ALA A 262 -28.61 -7.29 -27.92
C ALA A 262 -29.57 -8.11 -27.04
N GLN A 263 -30.41 -8.92 -27.67
CA GLN A 263 -31.36 -9.82 -26.99
C GLN A 263 -30.59 -10.94 -26.23
N GLU A 264 -29.52 -11.46 -26.83
CA GLU A 264 -28.64 -12.45 -26.19
C GLU A 264 -27.98 -11.87 -24.93
N ILE A 265 -27.41 -10.65 -25.00
CA ILE A 265 -26.84 -9.97 -23.84
C ILE A 265 -27.91 -9.74 -22.77
N ALA A 266 -29.09 -9.21 -23.13
CA ALA A 266 -30.16 -8.93 -22.20
C ALA A 266 -30.66 -10.21 -21.48
N LEU A 267 -30.67 -11.36 -22.17
CA LEU A 267 -31.01 -12.66 -21.58
C LEU A 267 -29.89 -13.16 -20.65
N ALA A 268 -28.63 -13.02 -21.06
CA ALA A 268 -27.50 -13.48 -20.29
C ALA A 268 -27.37 -12.73 -18.93
N ILE A 269 -27.68 -11.43 -18.89
CA ILE A 269 -27.65 -10.64 -17.68
C ILE A 269 -28.95 -10.65 -16.85
N GLU A 270 -29.99 -11.38 -17.30
CA GLU A 270 -31.30 -11.38 -16.64
C GLU A 270 -31.24 -11.86 -15.20
N LEU A 271 -30.48 -12.91 -14.91
CA LEU A 271 -30.27 -13.42 -13.56
C LEU A 271 -29.80 -12.36 -12.58
N PHE A 272 -28.96 -11.42 -13.06
CA PHE A 272 -28.31 -10.38 -12.26
C PHE A 272 -29.04 -9.03 -12.29
N THR A 273 -30.06 -8.89 -13.12
CA THR A 273 -30.87 -7.67 -13.21
C THR A 273 -32.27 -7.84 -12.62
N ASN A 274 -33.00 -8.85 -13.06
CA ASN A 274 -34.39 -9.12 -12.67
C ASN A 274 -34.52 -10.46 -11.90
N GLY A 275 -33.52 -11.32 -11.95
CA GLY A 275 -33.47 -12.61 -11.27
C GLY A 275 -33.06 -12.54 -9.82
N SER A 276 -32.69 -13.69 -9.26
CA SER A 276 -32.39 -13.86 -7.82
C SER A 276 -31.05 -13.25 -7.37
N LEU A 277 -30.14 -12.91 -8.29
CA LEU A 277 -28.82 -12.36 -8.01
C LEU A 277 -28.74 -10.85 -8.32
N ASN A 278 -29.84 -10.10 -8.16
CA ASN A 278 -29.98 -8.71 -8.59
C ASN A 278 -29.47 -7.66 -7.61
N THR A 279 -28.60 -8.04 -6.69
CA THR A 279 -28.12 -7.14 -5.61
C THR A 279 -27.44 -5.86 -6.13
N PHE A 280 -26.77 -5.92 -7.29
CA PHE A 280 -26.08 -4.80 -7.93
C PHE A 280 -26.91 -4.03 -8.95
N ALA A 281 -28.15 -4.45 -9.18
CA ALA A 281 -29.09 -3.81 -10.11
C ALA A 281 -30.08 -2.87 -9.41
N LYS A 282 -29.98 -2.73 -8.10
CA LYS A 282 -30.81 -1.84 -7.28
C LYS A 282 -30.10 -0.53 -6.98
N LYS A 283 -30.85 0.53 -6.68
CA LYS A 283 -30.28 1.81 -6.26
C LYS A 283 -29.48 1.64 -4.97
N THR A 284 -28.35 2.33 -4.86
CA THR A 284 -27.54 2.38 -3.66
C THR A 284 -28.35 2.94 -2.49
N ASN A 285 -28.37 2.22 -1.37
CA ASN A 285 -29.13 2.55 -0.19
C ASN A 285 -28.27 2.59 1.09
N VAL A 286 -26.95 2.68 0.94
CA VAL A 286 -25.97 2.80 2.02
C VAL A 286 -25.29 4.16 1.97
N ASP A 287 -24.76 4.62 3.12
CA ASP A 287 -23.99 5.87 3.18
C ASP A 287 -22.60 5.67 2.61
N THR A 288 -22.47 5.90 1.30
CA THR A 288 -21.17 5.87 0.60
C THR A 288 -20.30 7.09 0.89
N ASP A 289 -20.79 8.09 1.64
CA ASP A 289 -20.04 9.30 2.01
C ASP A 289 -19.39 9.22 3.40
N ASN A 290 -19.63 8.16 4.16
CA ASN A 290 -18.97 7.93 5.44
C ASN A 290 -17.43 7.89 5.25
N ARG A 291 -16.70 8.44 6.21
CA ARG A 291 -15.22 8.46 6.18
C ARG A 291 -14.59 7.09 6.34
N LEU A 292 -15.28 6.17 6.98
CA LEU A 292 -14.82 4.80 7.21
C LEU A 292 -15.88 3.84 6.68
N ILE A 293 -15.59 3.16 5.60
CA ILE A 293 -16.49 2.19 4.96
C ILE A 293 -15.81 0.82 4.95
N CYS A 294 -16.57 -0.20 5.32
CA CYS A 294 -16.16 -1.60 5.23
C CYS A 294 -17.13 -2.37 4.34
N TYR A 295 -16.63 -2.88 3.23
CA TYR A 295 -17.36 -3.81 2.36
C TYR A 295 -17.17 -5.23 2.87
N ASP A 296 -18.17 -5.75 3.58
CA ASP A 296 -18.24 -7.13 4.04
C ASP A 296 -18.76 -8.01 2.90
N ILE A 297 -17.88 -8.85 2.35
CA ILE A 297 -18.15 -9.69 1.19
C ILE A 297 -18.18 -11.19 1.52
N LEU A 298 -18.18 -11.56 2.80
CA LEU A 298 -18.14 -12.96 3.26
C LEU A 298 -19.27 -13.80 2.66
N ASP A 299 -20.49 -13.25 2.61
CA ASP A 299 -21.69 -13.98 2.17
C ASP A 299 -21.97 -13.81 0.66
N LEU A 300 -21.03 -13.29 -0.12
CA LEU A 300 -21.23 -12.98 -1.54
C LEU A 300 -21.41 -14.23 -2.41
N GLY A 301 -20.86 -15.35 -2.00
CA GLY A 301 -20.95 -16.62 -2.72
C GLY A 301 -20.10 -16.66 -4.00
N LYS A 302 -19.79 -17.88 -4.46
CA LYS A 302 -18.83 -18.07 -5.57
C LYS A 302 -19.27 -17.45 -6.90
N GLN A 303 -20.58 -17.43 -7.20
CA GLN A 303 -21.09 -16.88 -8.47
C GLN A 303 -21.04 -15.35 -8.52
N LEU A 304 -21.33 -14.69 -7.39
CA LEU A 304 -21.32 -13.24 -7.31
C LEU A 304 -19.94 -12.67 -6.98
N MET A 305 -19.00 -13.46 -6.46
CA MET A 305 -17.70 -12.98 -6.00
C MET A 305 -16.94 -12.17 -7.09
N PRO A 306 -16.75 -12.66 -8.34
CA PRO A 306 -16.04 -11.89 -9.35
C PRO A 306 -16.74 -10.57 -9.70
N ILE A 307 -18.06 -10.61 -9.79
CA ILE A 307 -18.90 -9.45 -10.12
C ILE A 307 -18.88 -8.44 -8.95
N GLY A 308 -19.10 -8.94 -7.74
CA GLY A 308 -19.11 -8.10 -6.55
C GLY A 308 -17.78 -7.39 -6.31
N MET A 309 -16.67 -8.09 -6.54
CA MET A 309 -15.34 -7.48 -6.46
C MET A 309 -15.15 -6.36 -7.49
N LEU A 310 -15.63 -6.55 -8.74
CA LEU A 310 -15.59 -5.50 -9.75
C LEU A 310 -16.41 -4.28 -9.35
N VAL A 311 -17.65 -4.48 -8.87
CA VAL A 311 -18.54 -3.39 -8.44
C VAL A 311 -17.97 -2.65 -7.23
N VAL A 312 -17.40 -3.37 -6.26
CA VAL A 312 -16.72 -2.76 -5.10
C VAL A 312 -15.51 -1.94 -5.53
N LEU A 313 -14.65 -2.47 -6.41
CA LEU A 313 -13.48 -1.74 -6.91
C LEU A 313 -13.87 -0.52 -7.74
N ASP A 314 -14.94 -0.58 -8.52
CA ASP A 314 -15.48 0.56 -9.26
C ASP A 314 -16.06 1.62 -8.31
N SER A 315 -16.80 1.22 -7.28
CA SER A 315 -17.29 2.12 -6.24
C SER A 315 -16.13 2.82 -5.51
N ILE A 316 -15.05 2.10 -5.23
CA ILE A 316 -13.82 2.66 -4.65
C ILE A 316 -13.19 3.69 -5.60
N LEU A 317 -13.08 3.38 -6.89
CA LEU A 317 -12.55 4.32 -7.89
C LEU A 317 -13.38 5.59 -7.95
N ASN A 318 -14.70 5.46 -7.94
CA ASN A 318 -15.63 6.59 -7.90
C ASN A 318 -15.40 7.47 -6.67
N ARG A 319 -15.18 6.87 -5.50
CA ARG A 319 -14.88 7.60 -4.24
C ARG A 319 -13.52 8.30 -4.28
N ILE A 320 -12.49 7.64 -4.81
CA ILE A 320 -11.14 8.18 -4.92
C ILE A 320 -11.13 9.44 -5.81
N THR A 321 -11.84 9.40 -6.95
CA THR A 321 -11.91 10.54 -7.87
C THR A 321 -12.62 11.73 -7.25
N GLN A 322 -13.71 11.51 -6.50
CA GLN A 322 -14.38 12.53 -5.71
C GLN A 322 -13.47 13.14 -4.64
N ASN A 323 -12.74 12.30 -3.89
CA ASN A 323 -11.85 12.76 -2.83
C ASN A 323 -10.69 13.58 -3.39
N ARG A 324 -10.15 13.17 -4.54
CA ARG A 324 -9.13 13.95 -5.25
C ARG A 324 -9.62 15.36 -5.58
N ALA A 325 -10.82 15.50 -6.12
CA ALA A 325 -11.41 16.81 -6.42
C ALA A 325 -11.56 17.70 -5.17
N LYS A 326 -11.77 17.06 -4.00
CA LYS A 326 -11.84 17.73 -2.69
C LYS A 326 -10.47 17.90 -2.00
N GLY A 327 -9.37 17.47 -2.63
CA GLY A 327 -8.02 17.47 -2.02
C GLY A 327 -7.87 16.54 -0.82
N LYS A 328 -8.69 15.49 -0.73
CA LYS A 328 -8.74 14.55 0.39
C LYS A 328 -8.06 13.23 0.05
N ASN A 329 -7.24 12.71 0.95
CA ASN A 329 -6.60 11.41 0.78
C ASN A 329 -7.58 10.25 1.03
N THR A 330 -7.28 9.09 0.45
CA THR A 330 -8.04 7.84 0.65
C THR A 330 -7.09 6.68 0.94
N PHE A 331 -7.30 5.96 2.05
CA PHE A 331 -6.59 4.71 2.35
C PHE A 331 -7.51 3.53 2.08
N ILE A 332 -7.01 2.54 1.34
CA ILE A 332 -7.78 1.36 0.93
C ILE A 332 -7.08 0.13 1.48
N PHE A 333 -7.78 -0.65 2.30
CA PHE A 333 -7.30 -1.91 2.86
C PHE A 333 -8.04 -3.06 2.18
N ILE A 334 -7.30 -3.95 1.53
CA ILE A 334 -7.84 -5.11 0.82
C ILE A 334 -7.34 -6.36 1.54
N ASP A 335 -8.20 -6.94 2.37
CA ASP A 335 -7.85 -8.18 3.04
C ASP A 335 -7.98 -9.36 2.09
N GLU A 336 -7.13 -10.37 2.27
CA GLU A 336 -6.96 -11.52 1.39
C GLU A 336 -6.91 -11.15 -0.10
N ILE A 337 -6.05 -10.15 -0.41
CA ILE A 337 -5.92 -9.56 -1.76
C ILE A 337 -5.67 -10.61 -2.86
N TYR A 338 -5.14 -11.80 -2.53
CA TYR A 338 -4.91 -12.88 -3.49
C TYR A 338 -6.19 -13.34 -4.20
N LEU A 339 -7.36 -13.18 -3.54
CA LEU A 339 -8.66 -13.51 -4.15
C LEU A 339 -8.93 -12.74 -5.45
N LEU A 340 -8.42 -11.50 -5.54
CA LEU A 340 -8.56 -10.67 -6.74
C LEU A 340 -7.71 -11.15 -7.92
N PHE A 341 -6.67 -11.94 -7.65
CA PHE A 341 -5.78 -12.48 -8.69
C PHE A 341 -6.23 -13.83 -9.24
N GLN A 342 -7.28 -14.43 -8.66
CA GLN A 342 -7.86 -15.69 -9.16
C GLN A 342 -8.56 -15.51 -10.52
N HIS A 343 -8.98 -14.29 -10.86
CA HIS A 343 -9.61 -13.95 -12.13
C HIS A 343 -8.79 -12.87 -12.83
N GLU A 344 -8.41 -13.12 -14.09
CA GLU A 344 -7.56 -12.24 -14.88
C GLU A 344 -8.09 -10.79 -14.94
N TYR A 345 -9.42 -10.68 -15.07
CA TYR A 345 -10.06 -9.37 -15.19
C TYR A 345 -9.95 -8.54 -13.89
N SER A 346 -10.28 -9.10 -12.74
CA SER A 346 -10.14 -8.42 -11.45
C SER A 346 -8.67 -8.09 -11.15
N ALA A 347 -7.75 -8.97 -11.55
CA ALA A 347 -6.31 -8.72 -11.44
C ALA A 347 -5.86 -7.52 -12.29
N ASN A 348 -6.32 -7.41 -13.53
CA ASN A 348 -6.01 -6.30 -14.44
C ASN A 348 -6.63 -4.98 -13.95
N PHE A 349 -7.87 -5.01 -13.48
CA PHE A 349 -8.52 -3.85 -12.91
C PHE A 349 -7.79 -3.36 -11.65
N LEU A 350 -7.48 -4.27 -10.73
CA LEU A 350 -6.72 -3.97 -9.52
C LEU A 350 -5.33 -3.38 -9.85
N PHE A 351 -4.63 -3.94 -10.84
CA PHE A 351 -3.33 -3.44 -11.26
C PHE A 351 -3.41 -2.02 -11.82
N THR A 352 -4.45 -1.75 -12.60
CA THR A 352 -4.70 -0.40 -13.11
C THR A 352 -5.01 0.57 -11.99
N LEU A 353 -5.86 0.17 -11.05
CA LEU A 353 -6.17 0.93 -9.83
C LEU A 353 -4.88 1.18 -9.03
N TRP A 354 -4.08 0.15 -8.75
CA TRP A 354 -2.83 0.23 -7.97
C TRP A 354 -1.83 1.23 -8.54
N LYS A 355 -1.73 1.32 -9.86
CA LYS A 355 -0.89 2.32 -10.54
C LYS A 355 -1.46 3.74 -10.48
N ARG A 356 -2.79 3.86 -10.55
CA ARG A 356 -3.48 5.16 -10.62
C ARG A 356 -3.71 5.81 -9.26
N VAL A 357 -3.89 5.03 -8.19
CA VAL A 357 -4.26 5.54 -6.85
C VAL A 357 -3.32 6.65 -6.35
N ARG A 358 -2.02 6.53 -6.61
CA ARG A 358 -1.05 7.58 -6.29
C ARG A 358 -1.43 8.94 -6.89
N LYS A 359 -1.84 8.94 -8.16
CA LYS A 359 -2.23 10.16 -8.89
C LYS A 359 -3.46 10.83 -8.28
N TYR A 360 -4.26 10.05 -7.56
CA TYR A 360 -5.51 10.48 -6.91
C TYR A 360 -5.35 10.77 -5.41
N GLY A 361 -4.13 10.76 -4.87
CA GLY A 361 -3.92 10.91 -3.44
C GLY A 361 -4.48 9.74 -2.63
N ALA A 362 -4.50 8.55 -3.22
CA ALA A 362 -4.94 7.35 -2.56
C ALA A 362 -3.79 6.35 -2.35
N TYR A 363 -3.93 5.48 -1.35
CA TYR A 363 -2.90 4.56 -0.87
C TYR A 363 -3.54 3.19 -0.62
N ALA A 364 -3.18 2.22 -1.43
CA ALA A 364 -3.73 0.87 -1.33
C ALA A 364 -2.83 -0.01 -0.46
N THR A 365 -3.45 -0.84 0.39
CA THR A 365 -2.81 -1.86 1.23
C THR A 365 -3.36 -3.22 0.85
N GLY A 366 -2.50 -4.11 0.36
CA GLY A 366 -2.84 -5.51 0.12
C GLY A 366 -2.39 -6.37 1.29
N ILE A 367 -3.30 -7.14 1.87
CA ILE A 367 -3.05 -8.01 3.01
C ILE A 367 -3.24 -9.44 2.55
N THR A 368 -2.30 -10.35 2.86
CA THR A 368 -2.45 -11.77 2.52
C THR A 368 -1.64 -12.68 3.41
N GLN A 369 -2.13 -13.88 3.63
CA GLN A 369 -1.42 -15.01 4.24
C GLN A 369 -0.81 -15.94 3.19
N ASN A 370 -1.31 -15.93 1.96
CA ASN A 370 -0.90 -16.79 0.87
C ASN A 370 0.05 -16.05 -0.07
N VAL A 371 1.31 -15.95 0.33
CA VAL A 371 2.34 -15.27 -0.48
C VAL A 371 2.64 -16.08 -1.74
N ASP A 372 2.67 -17.41 -1.66
CA ASP A 372 2.90 -18.28 -2.81
C ASP A 372 1.84 -18.08 -3.89
N ASP A 373 0.55 -18.13 -3.52
CA ASP A 373 -0.56 -17.86 -4.45
C ASP A 373 -0.46 -16.46 -5.07
N LEU A 374 -0.10 -15.46 -4.28
CA LEU A 374 0.13 -14.10 -4.76
C LEU A 374 1.26 -14.06 -5.80
N LEU A 375 2.37 -14.76 -5.53
CA LEU A 375 3.55 -14.75 -6.40
C LEU A 375 3.39 -15.59 -7.68
N GLN A 376 2.37 -16.43 -7.80
CA GLN A 376 2.03 -17.11 -9.06
C GLN A 376 1.50 -16.12 -10.10
N SER A 377 0.87 -15.03 -9.70
CA SER A 377 0.42 -13.98 -10.61
C SER A 377 1.58 -13.05 -10.99
N HIS A 378 1.86 -12.93 -12.29
CA HIS A 378 2.84 -11.97 -12.80
C HIS A 378 2.47 -10.52 -12.42
N THR A 379 1.20 -10.20 -12.45
CA THR A 379 0.66 -8.89 -12.08
C THR A 379 0.91 -8.58 -10.61
N ALA A 380 0.63 -9.53 -9.72
CA ALA A 380 0.87 -9.38 -8.29
C ALA A 380 2.37 -9.26 -7.94
N ARG A 381 3.23 -10.05 -8.61
CA ARG A 381 4.70 -9.91 -8.48
C ARG A 381 5.15 -8.49 -8.84
N ALA A 382 4.64 -7.94 -9.95
CA ALA A 382 4.97 -6.58 -10.37
C ALA A 382 4.48 -5.53 -9.37
N MET A 383 3.30 -5.71 -8.78
CA MET A 383 2.77 -4.82 -7.74
C MET A 383 3.65 -4.85 -6.49
N LEU A 384 4.01 -6.04 -6.01
CA LEU A 384 4.83 -6.22 -4.80
C LEU A 384 6.26 -5.66 -5.02
N ALA A 385 6.90 -5.96 -6.15
CA ALA A 385 8.24 -5.48 -6.46
C ALA A 385 8.32 -3.94 -6.55
N ASN A 386 7.25 -3.29 -7.01
CA ASN A 386 7.18 -1.84 -7.13
C ASN A 386 6.64 -1.14 -5.87
N SER A 387 6.26 -1.89 -4.82
CA SER A 387 5.80 -1.30 -3.57
C SER A 387 6.99 -0.89 -2.69
N GLU A 388 6.96 0.36 -2.24
CA GLU A 388 8.00 0.90 -1.36
C GLU A 388 7.68 0.68 0.12
N PHE A 389 6.46 0.24 0.45
CA PHE A 389 6.07 -0.05 1.82
C PHE A 389 5.65 -1.53 1.93
N ILE A 390 6.38 -2.32 2.72
CA ILE A 390 6.09 -3.75 2.89
C ILE A 390 6.32 -4.14 4.35
N VAL A 391 5.29 -4.66 4.99
CA VAL A 391 5.36 -5.27 6.32
C VAL A 391 5.40 -6.79 6.17
N MET A 392 6.49 -7.40 6.55
CA MET A 392 6.68 -8.85 6.51
C MET A 392 6.71 -9.38 7.94
N LEU A 393 5.65 -10.04 8.34
CA LEU A 393 5.53 -10.75 9.62
C LEU A 393 6.11 -12.17 9.47
N ASN A 394 5.81 -13.08 10.40
CA ASN A 394 6.24 -14.46 10.28
C ASN A 394 5.82 -15.09 8.95
N GLN A 395 6.75 -15.73 8.24
CA GLN A 395 6.54 -16.33 6.92
C GLN A 395 6.70 -17.85 6.94
N ALA A 396 5.95 -18.54 6.05
CA ALA A 396 6.20 -19.94 5.77
C ALA A 396 7.58 -20.16 5.14
N SER A 397 8.12 -21.38 5.24
CA SER A 397 9.48 -21.68 4.76
C SER A 397 9.65 -21.50 3.25
N THR A 398 8.63 -21.83 2.47
CA THR A 398 8.58 -21.66 1.00
C THR A 398 8.54 -20.20 0.61
N ASP A 399 7.61 -19.45 1.15
CA ASP A 399 7.32 -18.05 0.84
C ASP A 399 8.50 -17.14 1.16
N ARG A 400 9.19 -17.43 2.26
CA ARG A 400 10.36 -16.70 2.73
C ARG A 400 11.48 -16.64 1.69
N LEU A 401 11.76 -17.77 1.00
CA LEU A 401 12.82 -17.83 -0.01
C LEU A 401 12.47 -17.07 -1.28
N GLU A 402 11.20 -17.12 -1.69
CA GLU A 402 10.70 -16.36 -2.84
C GLU A 402 10.73 -14.85 -2.55
N LEU A 403 10.28 -14.43 -1.36
CA LEU A 403 10.34 -13.04 -0.92
C LEU A 403 11.79 -12.54 -0.83
N ALA A 404 12.72 -13.37 -0.32
CA ALA A 404 14.12 -13.01 -0.23
C ALA A 404 14.72 -12.70 -1.59
N LYS A 405 14.44 -13.52 -2.59
CA LYS A 405 14.88 -13.29 -3.98
C LYS A 405 14.27 -12.03 -4.58
N LEU A 406 12.96 -11.84 -4.40
CA LEU A 406 12.23 -10.72 -4.99
C LEU A 406 12.64 -9.37 -4.39
N LEU A 407 12.86 -9.32 -3.08
CA LEU A 407 13.11 -8.09 -2.32
C LEU A 407 14.59 -7.91 -1.92
N ASN A 408 15.48 -8.79 -2.35
CA ASN A 408 16.91 -8.81 -2.02
C ASN A 408 17.17 -8.80 -0.49
N ILE A 409 16.49 -9.67 0.24
CA ILE A 409 16.63 -9.81 1.69
C ILE A 409 17.81 -10.73 2.01
N SER A 410 18.72 -10.31 2.87
CA SER A 410 19.87 -11.14 3.30
C SER A 410 19.45 -12.24 4.28
N ASP A 411 20.29 -13.31 4.39
CA ASP A 411 20.04 -14.43 5.33
C ASP A 411 19.88 -13.96 6.78
N THR A 412 20.66 -12.97 7.19
CA THR A 412 20.55 -12.37 8.53
C THR A 412 19.19 -11.71 8.73
N GLN A 413 18.71 -10.96 7.74
CA GLN A 413 17.39 -10.33 7.79
C GLN A 413 16.25 -11.34 7.76
N LEU A 414 16.40 -12.46 7.02
CA LEU A 414 15.42 -13.54 6.97
C LEU A 414 15.13 -14.14 8.35
N SER A 415 16.09 -14.11 9.28
CA SER A 415 15.89 -14.60 10.65
C SER A 415 14.77 -13.86 11.38
N TYR A 416 14.52 -12.58 11.03
CA TYR A 416 13.47 -11.76 11.66
C TYR A 416 12.05 -12.03 11.16
N ILE A 417 11.90 -12.88 10.14
CA ILE A 417 10.59 -13.33 9.62
C ILE A 417 10.44 -14.85 9.69
N THR A 418 11.33 -15.50 10.45
CA THR A 418 11.40 -16.96 10.56
C THR A 418 11.09 -17.39 11.98
N LYS A 419 9.94 -18.06 12.19
CA LYS A 419 9.53 -18.60 13.51
C LYS A 419 9.57 -17.52 14.61
N VAL A 420 9.10 -16.33 14.30
CA VAL A 420 9.02 -15.20 15.24
C VAL A 420 7.63 -15.08 15.85
N ASP A 421 7.55 -14.44 17.01
CA ASP A 421 6.29 -14.17 17.68
C ASP A 421 5.40 -13.22 16.86
N ALA A 422 4.08 -13.27 17.10
CA ALA A 422 3.13 -12.35 16.48
C ALA A 422 3.52 -10.89 16.77
N GLY A 423 3.42 -10.04 15.76
CA GLY A 423 3.81 -8.63 15.84
C GLY A 423 5.32 -8.37 15.68
N HIS A 424 6.11 -9.40 15.38
CA HIS A 424 7.52 -9.25 15.02
C HIS A 424 7.72 -9.50 13.52
N GLY A 425 8.69 -8.81 12.91
CA GLY A 425 8.97 -8.97 11.50
C GLY A 425 10.00 -8.01 10.93
N LEU A 426 9.94 -7.83 9.62
CA LEU A 426 10.70 -6.82 8.87
C LEU A 426 9.74 -5.80 8.27
N ILE A 427 10.10 -4.54 8.32
CA ILE A 427 9.39 -3.46 7.64
C ILE A 427 10.33 -2.78 6.64
N LYS A 428 9.87 -2.72 5.38
CA LYS A 428 10.51 -1.96 4.30
C LYS A 428 9.79 -0.63 4.12
N VAL A 429 10.53 0.47 4.16
CA VAL A 429 10.02 1.83 3.91
C VAL A 429 10.99 2.53 2.97
N GLY A 430 10.63 2.66 1.70
CA GLY A 430 11.53 3.10 0.65
C GLY A 430 12.72 2.16 0.49
N SER A 431 13.92 2.68 0.67
CA SER A 431 15.17 1.88 0.65
C SER A 431 15.53 1.26 1.99
N SER A 432 14.84 1.64 3.07
CA SER A 432 15.13 1.16 4.42
C SER A 432 14.42 -0.17 4.70
N LEU A 433 15.15 -1.14 5.24
CA LEU A 433 14.61 -2.43 5.67
C LEU A 433 15.09 -2.70 7.09
N VAL A 434 14.18 -2.65 8.06
CA VAL A 434 14.51 -2.75 9.49
C VAL A 434 13.67 -3.82 10.20
N PRO A 435 14.25 -4.57 11.16
CA PRO A 435 13.49 -5.48 11.99
C PRO A 435 12.68 -4.73 13.03
N PHE A 436 11.43 -5.13 13.23
CA PHE A 436 10.53 -4.47 14.16
C PHE A 436 9.84 -5.45 15.12
N ALA A 437 9.40 -4.90 16.25
CA ALA A 437 8.55 -5.56 17.22
C ALA A 437 7.44 -4.59 17.64
N ASN A 438 6.20 -4.99 17.44
CA ASN A 438 5.02 -4.25 17.88
C ASN A 438 4.36 -5.00 19.04
N LYS A 439 4.71 -4.63 20.28
CA LYS A 439 4.14 -5.19 21.50
C LYS A 439 3.03 -4.28 22.01
N PHE A 440 1.79 -4.70 21.83
CA PHE A 440 0.64 -3.92 22.26
C PHE A 440 0.08 -4.45 23.60
N PRO A 441 -0.31 -3.56 24.55
CA PRO A 441 -0.83 -3.97 25.85
C PRO A 441 -2.17 -4.70 25.72
N LYS A 442 -2.25 -5.96 26.14
CA LYS A 442 -3.44 -6.83 25.99
C LYS A 442 -4.65 -6.41 26.82
N ASN A 443 -4.43 -5.68 27.90
CA ASN A 443 -5.49 -5.25 28.82
C ASN A 443 -6.25 -3.99 28.36
N THR A 444 -5.99 -3.50 27.15
CA THR A 444 -6.62 -2.30 26.61
C THR A 444 -7.87 -2.62 25.80
N LYS A 445 -8.86 -1.71 25.80
CA LYS A 445 -10.05 -1.81 24.93
C LYS A 445 -9.64 -1.87 23.45
N LEU A 446 -8.61 -1.14 23.10
CA LEU A 446 -8.10 -1.07 21.73
C LEU A 446 -7.53 -2.42 21.27
N TYR A 447 -6.77 -3.12 22.13
CA TYR A 447 -6.30 -4.47 21.83
C TYR A 447 -7.47 -5.42 21.53
N LYS A 448 -8.53 -5.37 22.35
CA LYS A 448 -9.72 -6.21 22.18
C LYS A 448 -10.45 -5.96 20.86
N LEU A 449 -10.44 -4.73 20.35
CA LEU A 449 -11.02 -4.38 19.05
C LEU A 449 -10.14 -4.82 17.86
N MET A 450 -8.82 -4.88 18.05
CA MET A 450 -7.87 -5.25 16.99
C MET A 450 -7.62 -6.75 16.91
N THR A 451 -7.67 -7.47 18.03
CA THR A 451 -7.35 -8.91 18.04
C THR A 451 -8.40 -9.74 17.32
N THR A 452 -7.94 -10.75 16.59
CA THR A 452 -8.78 -11.78 15.95
C THR A 452 -8.67 -13.12 16.68
N LYS A 453 -7.93 -13.16 17.80
CA LYS A 453 -7.75 -14.40 18.56
C LYS A 453 -9.05 -14.77 19.26
N PRO A 454 -9.52 -16.05 19.12
CA PRO A 454 -10.70 -16.52 19.82
C PRO A 454 -10.57 -16.33 21.33
N GLY A 455 -11.59 -15.72 21.97
CA GLY A 455 -11.61 -15.47 23.42
C GLY A 455 -10.84 -14.26 23.92
N GLU A 456 -10.07 -13.55 23.06
CA GLU A 456 -9.39 -12.30 23.43
C GLU A 456 -10.09 -11.04 22.84
N GLY A 457 -11.06 -11.20 21.92
CA GLY A 457 -11.78 -10.11 21.23
C GLY A 457 -12.87 -9.42 22.08
N ALA A 458 -13.37 -8.29 21.55
CA ALA A 458 -14.46 -7.50 22.15
C ALA A 458 -15.82 -8.17 21.95
#